data_6c0f3284032523f4cce10d18509eb4d9
#
_entry.id   6c0f3284032523f4cce10d18509eb4d9
#
_cell.length_a   1.000
_cell.length_b   1.000
_cell.length_c   1.000
_cell.angle_alpha   90.00
_cell.angle_beta   90.00
_cell.angle_gamma   90.00
#
_symmetry.space_group_name_H-M   'P 1'
#
loop_
_entity.id
_entity.type
_entity.pdbx_description
1 polymer ?
#
loop_
_entity_poly.entity_id
_entity_poly.type
_entity_poly.pdbx_seq_one_letter_code
_entity_poly.pdbx_strand_id
1 'polypeptide(L)'
;MISKIITIDLSTSATKAMLFSESCELLHRVNIEHQQFYPQLGWVEHDAEEIYKNTIEAIHCLPENEEVNGKDISYSLAITNQRETVVVWNKRTGKPVYHAVVWQCQRGAAICKELKDKGYSELVQRKTGLLIDPYFSASGAKWILD
;
A
#
# COMPACT_ATOMS: atom_id res chain seq x y z
N MET A 1 6.16 17.35 27.66
CA MET A 1 5.61 16.75 26.43
C MET A 1 6.15 15.34 26.35
N ILE A 2 5.33 14.36 26.10
CA ILE A 2 5.73 12.95 25.91
C ILE A 2 5.58 12.66 24.43
N SER A 3 6.60 12.10 23.77
CA SER A 3 6.55 11.72 22.36
C SER A 3 6.15 10.27 22.22
N LYS A 4 5.26 9.98 21.26
CA LYS A 4 4.90 8.61 20.85
C LYS A 4 4.94 8.51 19.33
N ILE A 5 5.17 7.30 18.82
CA ILE A 5 5.27 7.04 17.39
C ILE A 5 4.19 6.05 17.01
N ILE A 6 3.33 6.43 16.06
CA ILE A 6 2.39 5.53 15.41
C ILE A 6 3.02 5.08 14.10
N THR A 7 3.11 3.78 13.87
CA THR A 7 3.53 3.24 12.58
C THR A 7 2.39 2.46 11.94
N ILE A 8 2.19 2.67 10.64
CA ILE A 8 1.21 1.96 9.82
C ILE A 8 1.97 1.13 8.79
N ASP A 9 1.78 -0.19 8.83
CA ASP A 9 2.30 -1.11 7.82
C ASP A 9 1.14 -1.66 6.99
N LEU A 10 1.03 -1.18 5.74
CA LEU A 10 0.06 -1.63 4.75
C LEU A 10 0.66 -2.80 3.95
N SER A 11 0.65 -3.99 4.54
CA SER A 11 1.17 -5.20 3.87
C SER A 11 0.11 -5.84 2.95
N THR A 12 0.51 -6.87 2.19
CA THR A 12 -0.39 -7.55 1.23
C THR A 12 -1.58 -8.23 1.91
N SER A 13 -1.42 -8.72 3.12
CA SER A 13 -2.47 -9.49 3.82
C SER A 13 -3.22 -8.70 4.89
N ALA A 14 -2.66 -7.60 5.38
CA ALA A 14 -3.24 -6.87 6.50
C ALA A 14 -2.71 -5.44 6.60
N THR A 15 -3.48 -4.56 7.23
CA THR A 15 -3.01 -3.31 7.83
C THR A 15 -2.61 -3.56 9.27
N LYS A 16 -1.43 -3.10 9.64
CA LYS A 16 -0.96 -3.12 11.04
C LYS A 16 -0.74 -1.70 11.52
N ALA A 17 -1.35 -1.35 12.64
CA ALA A 17 -1.06 -0.13 13.37
C ALA A 17 -0.30 -0.49 14.66
N MET A 18 0.81 0.19 14.92
CA MET A 18 1.63 -0.04 16.10
C MET A 18 1.92 1.28 16.79
N LEU A 19 1.85 1.28 18.10
CA LEU A 19 2.19 2.42 18.96
C LEU A 19 3.50 2.13 19.67
N PHE A 20 4.45 3.05 19.56
CA PHE A 20 5.75 2.97 20.22
C PHE A 20 5.95 4.13 21.19
N SER A 21 6.73 3.87 22.24
CA SER A 21 7.28 4.90 23.12
C SER A 21 8.38 5.71 22.41
N GLU A 22 8.82 6.80 23.04
CA GLU A 22 9.99 7.59 22.60
C GLU A 22 11.29 6.75 22.56
N SER A 23 11.38 5.72 23.40
CA SER A 23 12.50 4.77 23.41
C SER A 23 12.35 3.62 22.43
N CYS A 24 11.38 3.70 21.48
CA CYS A 24 11.07 2.66 20.49
C CYS A 24 10.59 1.33 21.10
N GLU A 25 10.03 1.35 22.30
CA GLU A 25 9.38 0.19 22.89
C GLU A 25 7.97 0.03 22.33
N LEU A 26 7.60 -1.16 21.87
CA LEU A 26 6.25 -1.45 21.35
C LEU A 26 5.26 -1.46 22.53
N LEU A 27 4.34 -0.50 22.52
CA LEU A 27 3.30 -0.35 23.54
C LEU A 27 2.01 -1.06 23.17
N HIS A 28 1.61 -0.99 21.87
CA HIS A 28 0.39 -1.61 21.39
C HIS A 28 0.48 -1.99 19.92
N ARG A 29 -0.30 -3.00 19.49
CA ARG A 29 -0.39 -3.44 18.10
C ARG A 29 -1.81 -3.86 17.76
N VAL A 30 -2.28 -3.39 16.60
CA VAL A 30 -3.54 -3.79 15.96
C VAL A 30 -3.21 -4.40 14.60
N ASN A 31 -3.95 -5.44 14.19
CA ASN A 31 -3.83 -6.08 12.90
C ASN A 31 -5.22 -6.32 12.32
N ILE A 32 -5.50 -5.79 11.13
CA ILE A 32 -6.77 -5.97 10.41
C ILE A 32 -6.45 -6.56 9.04
N GLU A 33 -6.99 -7.74 8.75
CA GLU A 33 -6.75 -8.46 7.50
C GLU A 33 -7.50 -7.81 6.33
N HIS A 34 -6.94 -7.94 5.12
CA HIS A 34 -7.55 -7.53 3.87
C HIS A 34 -8.05 -8.73 3.08
N GLN A 35 -9.17 -8.56 2.40
CA GLN A 35 -9.62 -9.52 1.41
C GLN A 35 -8.77 -9.44 0.14
N GLN A 36 -8.34 -10.59 -0.37
CA GLN A 36 -7.69 -10.70 -1.66
C GLN A 36 -8.67 -11.30 -2.67
N PHE A 37 -8.73 -10.72 -3.87
CA PHE A 37 -9.57 -11.19 -4.96
C PHE A 37 -8.71 -11.79 -6.06
N TYR A 38 -9.16 -12.92 -6.61
CA TYR A 38 -8.50 -13.66 -7.67
C TYR A 38 -9.46 -13.88 -8.85
N PRO A 39 -9.83 -12.82 -9.61
CA PRO A 39 -10.88 -12.90 -10.63
C PRO A 39 -10.53 -13.81 -11.81
N GLN A 40 -9.25 -14.00 -12.09
CA GLN A 40 -8.74 -14.89 -13.12
C GLN A 40 -7.40 -15.51 -12.69
N LEU A 41 -6.95 -16.56 -13.41
CA LEU A 41 -5.65 -17.16 -13.14
C LEU A 41 -4.51 -16.13 -13.29
N GLY A 42 -3.71 -16.00 -12.25
CA GLY A 42 -2.61 -15.04 -12.18
C GLY A 42 -3.03 -13.59 -11.91
N TRP A 43 -4.31 -13.30 -11.70
CA TRP A 43 -4.78 -11.97 -11.31
C TRP A 43 -4.96 -11.88 -9.81
N VAL A 44 -4.50 -10.76 -9.24
CA VAL A 44 -4.63 -10.48 -7.81
C VAL A 44 -5.04 -9.03 -7.62
N GLU A 45 -6.09 -8.83 -6.85
CA GLU A 45 -6.69 -7.51 -6.59
C GLU A 45 -6.97 -7.30 -5.12
N HIS A 46 -7.01 -6.02 -4.70
CA HIS A 46 -7.55 -5.60 -3.42
C HIS A 46 -8.59 -4.50 -3.63
N ASP A 47 -9.54 -4.40 -2.69
CA ASP A 47 -10.38 -3.22 -2.57
C ASP A 47 -9.59 -2.11 -1.86
N ALA A 48 -9.30 -1.03 -2.59
CA ALA A 48 -8.55 0.09 -2.04
C ALA A 48 -9.33 0.85 -0.94
N GLU A 49 -10.67 0.85 -1.01
CA GLU A 49 -11.51 1.45 0.04
C GLU A 49 -11.51 0.59 1.32
N GLU A 50 -11.46 -0.73 1.20
CA GLU A 50 -11.29 -1.63 2.35
C GLU A 50 -9.96 -1.34 3.05
N ILE A 51 -8.84 -1.27 2.31
CA ILE A 51 -7.53 -0.96 2.89
C ILE A 51 -7.56 0.39 3.62
N TYR A 52 -8.19 1.41 3.02
CA TYR A 52 -8.35 2.72 3.66
C TYR A 52 -9.15 2.65 4.95
N LYS A 53 -10.31 1.98 4.93
CA LYS A 53 -11.16 1.78 6.13
C LYS A 53 -10.41 1.04 7.23
N ASN A 54 -9.76 -0.07 6.88
CA ASN A 54 -8.95 -0.86 7.82
C ASN A 54 -7.82 -0.04 8.43
N THR A 55 -7.24 0.90 7.65
CA THR A 55 -6.20 1.81 8.15
C THR A 55 -6.75 2.76 9.21
N ILE A 56 -7.87 3.39 8.93
CA ILE A 56 -8.52 4.31 9.89
C ILE A 56 -8.97 3.55 11.14
N GLU A 57 -9.58 2.38 10.96
CA GLU A 57 -10.03 1.52 12.06
C GLU A 57 -8.84 1.06 12.92
N ALA A 58 -7.75 0.62 12.30
CA ALA A 58 -6.56 0.20 13.04
C ALA A 58 -5.95 1.33 13.88
N ILE A 59 -6.00 2.57 13.40
CA ILE A 59 -5.55 3.75 14.17
C ILE A 59 -6.49 4.00 15.35
N HIS A 60 -7.81 3.96 15.14
CA HIS A 60 -8.80 4.17 16.20
C HIS A 60 -8.79 3.07 17.28
N CYS A 61 -8.38 1.85 16.91
CA CYS A 61 -8.19 0.77 17.87
C CYS A 61 -6.91 0.87 18.70
N LEU A 62 -6.02 1.80 18.39
CA LEU A 62 -4.90 2.10 19.29
C LEU A 62 -5.44 2.81 20.54
N PRO A 63 -4.91 2.51 21.72
CA PRO A 63 -5.39 3.13 22.94
C PRO A 63 -5.25 4.65 22.87
N GLU A 64 -6.36 5.35 23.06
CA GLU A 64 -6.35 6.79 23.33
C GLU A 64 -5.58 7.01 24.63
N ASN A 65 -4.67 7.94 24.61
CA ASN A 65 -3.90 8.15 25.81
C ASN A 65 -4.70 8.94 26.83
N GLU A 66 -4.92 8.30 27.95
CA GLU A 66 -5.16 9.03 29.18
C GLU A 66 -3.96 9.98 29.43
N GLU A 67 -4.25 11.18 29.85
CA GLU A 67 -3.22 12.14 30.25
C GLU A 67 -2.20 11.48 31.19
N VAL A 68 -0.98 11.29 30.72
CA VAL A 68 0.08 10.77 31.57
C VAL A 68 0.58 11.92 32.43
N ASN A 69 0.06 12.01 33.63
CA ASN A 69 0.46 13.00 34.65
C ASN A 69 0.32 14.47 34.21
N GLY A 70 -0.76 14.84 33.49
CA GLY A 70 -1.01 16.22 33.05
C GLY A 70 -0.02 16.75 32.02
N LYS A 71 0.68 15.88 31.29
CA LYS A 71 1.59 16.25 30.20
C LYS A 71 0.95 16.03 28.84
N ASP A 72 1.07 17.00 27.97
CA ASP A 72 0.69 16.89 26.55
C ASP A 72 1.45 15.76 25.86
N ILE A 73 0.74 14.99 25.03
CA ILE A 73 1.33 13.93 24.22
C ILE A 73 1.40 14.39 22.77
N SER A 74 2.59 14.27 22.18
CA SER A 74 2.85 14.48 20.75
C SER A 74 2.93 13.14 20.03
N TYR A 75 2.27 13.03 18.87
CA TYR A 75 2.35 11.86 18.03
C TYR A 75 3.10 12.15 16.73
N SER A 76 4.03 11.26 16.38
CA SER A 76 4.62 11.19 15.04
C SER A 76 4.01 9.99 14.30
N LEU A 77 3.72 10.16 13.00
CA LEU A 77 3.17 9.09 12.16
C LEU A 77 4.19 8.68 11.11
N ALA A 78 4.44 7.38 10.99
CA ALA A 78 5.22 6.77 9.93
C ALA A 78 4.38 5.73 9.18
N ILE A 79 4.46 5.72 7.85
CA ILE A 79 3.66 4.83 7.00
C ILE A 79 4.59 4.08 6.06
N THR A 80 4.39 2.77 5.95
CA THR A 80 4.94 1.93 4.88
C THR A 80 3.80 1.23 4.13
N ASN A 81 4.05 0.82 2.87
CA ASN A 81 3.00 0.33 1.97
C ASN A 81 3.41 -0.97 1.25
N GLN A 82 2.44 -1.57 0.55
CA GLN A 82 2.72 -2.59 -0.47
C GLN A 82 3.38 -1.90 -1.67
N ARG A 83 4.70 -2.03 -1.81
CA ARG A 83 5.39 -1.50 -2.99
C ARG A 83 4.83 -2.16 -4.25
N GLU A 84 4.76 -1.40 -5.35
CA GLU A 84 4.30 -1.78 -6.70
C GLU A 84 2.80 -2.11 -6.81
N THR A 85 2.05 -2.29 -5.72
CA THR A 85 0.59 -2.33 -5.80
C THR A 85 0.07 -0.97 -6.24
N VAL A 86 -0.74 -0.92 -7.31
CA VAL A 86 -1.17 0.32 -7.94
C VAL A 86 -2.66 0.57 -7.76
N VAL A 87 -2.99 1.79 -7.36
CA VAL A 87 -4.36 2.31 -7.29
C VAL A 87 -4.47 3.50 -8.25
N VAL A 88 -5.48 3.48 -9.12
CA VAL A 88 -5.85 4.62 -9.95
C VAL A 88 -7.18 5.16 -9.45
N TRP A 89 -7.27 6.46 -9.18
CA TRP A 89 -8.48 7.07 -8.65
C TRP A 89 -8.87 8.35 -9.40
N ASN A 90 -10.16 8.66 -9.35
CA ASN A 90 -10.69 9.91 -9.90
C ASN A 90 -10.34 11.07 -8.95
N LYS A 91 -9.50 11.99 -9.39
CA LYS A 91 -9.03 13.12 -8.58
C LYS A 91 -10.17 14.01 -8.03
N ARG A 92 -11.30 14.11 -8.76
CA ARG A 92 -12.45 14.95 -8.36
C ARG A 92 -13.30 14.29 -7.28
N THR A 93 -13.47 12.96 -7.34
CA THR A 93 -14.35 12.22 -6.42
C THR A 93 -13.59 11.54 -5.29
N GLY A 94 -12.27 11.37 -5.43
CA GLY A 94 -11.43 10.58 -4.51
C GLY A 94 -11.62 9.05 -4.64
N LYS A 95 -12.53 8.59 -5.52
CA LYS A 95 -12.88 7.17 -5.62
C LYS A 95 -11.94 6.43 -6.58
N PRO A 96 -11.52 5.19 -6.22
CA PRO A 96 -10.83 4.30 -7.14
C PRO A 96 -11.68 4.06 -8.40
N VAL A 97 -11.05 4.01 -9.57
CA VAL A 97 -11.72 3.68 -10.83
C VAL A 97 -11.77 2.18 -11.08
N TYR A 98 -10.92 1.44 -10.40
CA TYR A 98 -10.82 -0.01 -10.41
C TYR A 98 -10.23 -0.51 -9.08
N HIS A 99 -10.31 -1.84 -8.82
CA HIS A 99 -9.59 -2.44 -7.70
C HIS A 99 -8.08 -2.16 -7.79
N ALA A 100 -7.40 -2.14 -6.65
CA ALA A 100 -5.95 -2.07 -6.61
C ALA A 100 -5.35 -3.31 -7.29
N VAL A 101 -4.51 -3.11 -8.29
CA VAL A 101 -3.76 -4.19 -8.95
C VAL A 101 -2.55 -4.50 -8.10
N VAL A 102 -2.53 -5.70 -7.51
CA VAL A 102 -1.49 -6.11 -6.56
C VAL A 102 -0.19 -6.45 -7.31
N TRP A 103 0.96 -6.21 -6.70
CA TRP A 103 2.29 -6.45 -7.25
C TRP A 103 2.52 -7.88 -7.81
N GLN A 104 1.79 -8.87 -7.31
CA GLN A 104 1.83 -10.27 -7.77
C GLN A 104 1.05 -10.49 -9.07
N CYS A 105 0.22 -9.51 -9.48
CA CYS A 105 -0.71 -9.68 -10.59
C CYS A 105 0.00 -9.73 -11.94
N GLN A 106 -0.37 -10.74 -12.75
CA GLN A 106 0.22 -10.99 -14.07
C GLN A 106 -0.54 -10.34 -15.23
N ARG A 107 -1.60 -9.54 -14.97
CA ARG A 107 -2.41 -8.92 -16.05
C ARG A 107 -1.61 -7.99 -16.97
N GLY A 108 -0.53 -7.39 -16.47
CA GLY A 108 0.38 -6.56 -17.24
C GLY A 108 1.35 -7.32 -18.16
N ALA A 109 1.37 -8.66 -18.12
CA ALA A 109 2.36 -9.48 -18.84
C ALA A 109 2.34 -9.26 -20.36
N ALA A 110 1.15 -9.13 -20.98
CA ALA A 110 1.03 -8.87 -22.41
C ALA A 110 1.63 -7.50 -22.79
N ILE A 111 1.38 -6.47 -22.00
CA ILE A 111 1.95 -5.12 -22.17
C ILE A 111 3.48 -5.17 -22.06
N CYS A 112 3.99 -5.88 -21.05
CA CYS A 112 5.42 -6.06 -20.87
C CYS A 112 6.07 -6.80 -22.04
N LYS A 113 5.40 -7.85 -22.56
CA LYS A 113 5.86 -8.58 -23.74
C LYS A 113 5.94 -7.67 -24.96
N GLU A 114 4.89 -6.91 -25.24
CA GLU A 114 4.85 -5.96 -26.37
C GLU A 114 5.99 -4.95 -26.30
N LEU A 115 6.28 -4.40 -25.12
CA LEU A 115 7.39 -3.45 -24.95
C LEU A 115 8.75 -4.12 -25.19
N LYS A 116 8.95 -5.35 -24.75
CA LYS A 116 10.17 -6.13 -25.02
C LYS A 116 10.34 -6.41 -26.51
N ASP A 117 9.26 -6.83 -27.17
CA ASP A 117 9.26 -7.12 -28.62
C ASP A 117 9.56 -5.87 -29.45
N LYS A 118 9.17 -4.68 -28.97
CA LYS A 118 9.51 -3.38 -29.58
C LYS A 118 10.93 -2.88 -29.25
N GLY A 119 11.73 -3.64 -28.52
CA GLY A 119 13.14 -3.33 -28.22
C GLY A 119 13.38 -2.29 -27.11
N TYR A 120 12.39 -2.02 -26.25
CA TYR A 120 12.52 -1.02 -25.18
C TYR A 120 13.31 -1.49 -23.95
N SER A 121 13.76 -2.75 -23.89
CA SER A 121 14.42 -3.32 -22.70
C SER A 121 15.65 -2.52 -22.25
N GLU A 122 16.58 -2.21 -23.15
CA GLU A 122 17.78 -1.42 -22.82
C GLU A 122 17.46 0.02 -22.39
N LEU A 123 16.47 0.65 -23.05
CA LEU A 123 16.03 1.99 -22.70
C LEU A 123 15.49 2.05 -21.28
N VAL A 124 14.60 1.11 -20.93
CA VAL A 124 13.99 1.03 -19.60
C VAL A 124 15.07 0.77 -18.55
N GLN A 125 15.92 -0.23 -18.76
CA GLN A 125 17.00 -0.56 -17.82
C GLN A 125 17.96 0.62 -17.60
N ARG A 126 18.38 1.30 -18.66
CA ARG A 126 19.28 2.46 -18.57
C ARG A 126 18.63 3.64 -17.82
N LYS A 127 17.31 3.86 -17.99
CA LYS A 127 16.59 4.98 -17.39
C LYS A 127 16.16 4.74 -15.93
N THR A 128 15.88 3.50 -15.57
CA THR A 128 15.25 3.15 -14.30
C THR A 128 16.07 2.19 -13.44
N GLY A 129 17.04 1.49 -14.02
CA GLY A 129 17.74 0.37 -13.38
C GLY A 129 16.92 -0.92 -13.32
N LEU A 130 15.67 -0.92 -13.83
CA LEU A 130 14.71 -2.02 -13.71
C LEU A 130 14.54 -2.75 -15.04
N LEU A 131 14.07 -4.00 -14.95
CA LEU A 131 13.64 -4.77 -16.11
C LEU A 131 12.17 -4.44 -16.46
N ILE A 132 11.75 -4.73 -17.70
CA ILE A 132 10.32 -4.70 -18.05
C ILE A 132 9.67 -5.96 -17.48
N ASP A 133 8.84 -5.80 -16.46
CA ASP A 133 8.21 -6.91 -15.75
C ASP A 133 6.82 -6.49 -15.23
N PRO A 134 5.79 -7.37 -15.24
CA PRO A 134 4.47 -7.05 -14.69
C PRO A 134 4.47 -6.79 -13.18
N TYR A 135 5.52 -7.17 -12.47
CA TYR A 135 5.73 -6.81 -11.06
C TYR A 135 5.67 -5.29 -10.82
N PHE A 136 6.17 -4.47 -11.76
CA PHE A 136 6.24 -3.03 -11.58
C PHE A 136 4.93 -2.33 -11.96
N SER A 137 4.56 -1.32 -11.19
CA SER A 137 3.28 -0.60 -11.23
C SER A 137 2.87 -0.09 -12.61
N ALA A 138 3.82 0.24 -13.49
CA ALA A 138 3.55 0.90 -14.77
C ALA A 138 2.63 0.05 -15.69
N SER A 139 2.85 -1.26 -15.75
CA SER A 139 2.02 -2.16 -16.59
C SER A 139 0.62 -2.33 -16.03
N GLY A 140 0.47 -2.38 -14.69
CA GLY A 140 -0.82 -2.41 -14.00
C GLY A 140 -1.62 -1.11 -14.21
N ALA A 141 -0.95 0.05 -14.07
CA ALA A 141 -1.56 1.34 -14.33
C ALA A 141 -2.03 1.47 -15.79
N LYS A 142 -1.18 1.08 -16.76
CA LYS A 142 -1.54 1.08 -18.18
C LYS A 142 -2.76 0.21 -18.45
N TRP A 143 -2.81 -0.99 -17.88
CA TRP A 143 -3.93 -1.90 -18.02
C TRP A 143 -5.25 -1.32 -17.50
N ILE A 144 -5.23 -0.59 -16.38
CA ILE A 144 -6.43 0.06 -15.82
C ILE A 144 -6.92 1.20 -16.72
N LEU A 145 -6.01 1.88 -17.42
CA LEU A 145 -6.32 3.07 -18.22
C LEU A 145 -6.77 2.74 -19.66
N ASP A 146 -6.54 1.52 -20.15
CA ASP A 146 -6.99 1.03 -21.44
C ASP A 146 -8.43 0.50 -21.38
#